data_bc79f54b5fb9a2cb3df8d32ec27e5c69
#
_entry.id   bc79f54b5fb9a2cb3df8d32ec27e5c69
#
_cell.length_a   1.000
_cell.length_b   1.000
_cell.length_c   1.000
_cell.angle_alpha   90.00
_cell.angle_beta   90.00
_cell.angle_gamma   90.00
#
_symmetry.space_group_name_H-M   'P 1'
#
loop_
_entity.id
_entity.type
_entity.pdbx_description
1 polymer ?
#
loop_
_entity_poly.entity_id
_entity_poly.type
_entity_poly.pdbx_seq_one_letter_code
_entity_poly.pdbx_strand_id
1 'polypeptide(L)'
;MTFLVRIVQGLLVVALFCSGMGMAYGDERKPELLPQDGELVGLSMRYLPAVDAGSQAGYTQKTWHARPALFSVKNVGEGVYHAYCLEITVPTDRQTPLHVTDWDGFVGNNAFRADNSVRQKVAWIVQHSYPARSLEYLAHEVGVTELSIQQAVTATQSAIWHLTDGVTPDFSALGQQDTDGVDAQGIAATYHYLLSSINVGLTQDSLQPTVAFSLPEGESFAGQLVGPIRVEANVPTVSIEVPEGFSLVSKVGDHIDPANISSEQEIYVDTRNIHDAGKIDLTGTVNTAELNGSLLTPGISTEDHGQTLIMVRELTKQIRHVAHISWRSEQDVCRDVDGIPVTDSVSGRILPKDSPQCVVVPAANETPESSQLSNDSAKQHEVSEVASDRPQLAKTGSEIYVLVSLATVTIAGGVALTWRERRRYREVL
;
A
#
# COMPACT_ATOMS: atom_id res chain seq x y z
N MET A 1 -49.58 35.01 -33.36
CA MET A 1 -50.04 34.29 -32.13
C MET A 1 -49.60 32.85 -32.06
N THR A 2 -49.20 32.19 -33.16
CA THR A 2 -48.83 30.78 -33.22
C THR A 2 -47.35 30.51 -32.89
N PHE A 3 -46.49 31.52 -32.92
CA PHE A 3 -45.04 31.35 -32.64
C PHE A 3 -44.71 31.43 -31.14
N LEU A 4 -45.46 32.21 -30.39
CA LEU A 4 -45.28 32.33 -28.92
C LEU A 4 -45.76 31.10 -28.17
N VAL A 5 -46.80 30.40 -28.68
CA VAL A 5 -47.31 29.17 -28.04
C VAL A 5 -46.36 28.00 -28.16
N ARG A 6 -45.53 27.93 -29.22
CA ARG A 6 -44.52 26.88 -29.37
C ARG A 6 -43.26 27.06 -28.51
N ILE A 7 -42.91 28.30 -28.18
CA ILE A 7 -41.79 28.62 -27.28
C ILE A 7 -42.17 28.30 -25.83
N VAL A 8 -43.42 28.58 -25.43
CA VAL A 8 -43.88 28.26 -24.07
C VAL A 8 -44.05 26.75 -23.87
N GLN A 9 -44.48 26.00 -24.90
CA GLN A 9 -44.52 24.52 -24.81
C GLN A 9 -43.10 23.87 -24.80
N GLY A 10 -42.12 24.45 -25.50
CA GLY A 10 -40.74 23.99 -25.45
C GLY A 10 -40.08 24.21 -24.10
N LEU A 11 -40.36 25.36 -23.46
CA LEU A 11 -39.83 25.66 -22.12
C LEU A 11 -40.51 24.83 -21.00
N LEU A 12 -41.78 24.48 -21.16
CA LEU A 12 -42.50 23.62 -20.20
C LEU A 12 -42.03 22.16 -20.26
N VAL A 13 -41.66 21.64 -21.43
CA VAL A 13 -41.11 20.28 -21.57
C VAL A 13 -39.68 20.20 -21.03
N VAL A 14 -38.85 21.25 -21.18
CA VAL A 14 -37.50 21.28 -20.58
C VAL A 14 -37.57 21.42 -19.06
N ALA A 15 -38.52 22.18 -18.53
CA ALA A 15 -38.73 22.29 -17.07
C ALA A 15 -39.26 20.99 -16.44
N LEU A 16 -40.03 20.18 -17.16
CA LEU A 16 -40.52 18.87 -16.68
C LEU A 16 -39.45 17.77 -16.74
N PHE A 17 -38.44 17.88 -17.63
CA PHE A 17 -37.32 16.94 -17.66
C PHE A 17 -36.24 17.27 -16.61
N CYS A 18 -36.11 18.51 -16.15
CA CYS A 18 -35.21 18.89 -15.06
C CYS A 18 -35.76 18.60 -13.65
N SER A 19 -37.06 18.33 -13.52
CA SER A 19 -37.71 18.03 -12.24
C SER A 19 -37.73 16.54 -11.89
N GLY A 20 -37.21 15.67 -12.76
CA GLY A 20 -37.19 14.21 -12.57
C GLY A 20 -35.86 13.59 -12.25
N MET A 21 -34.76 14.36 -12.24
CA MET A 21 -33.50 13.96 -11.60
C MET A 21 -33.48 14.48 -10.16
N GLY A 22 -34.37 13.97 -9.33
CA GLY A 22 -34.07 13.84 -7.92
C GLY A 22 -32.84 12.97 -7.86
N MET A 23 -31.65 13.58 -7.70
CA MET A 23 -30.55 12.84 -7.11
C MET A 23 -31.16 12.27 -5.83
N ALA A 24 -31.34 10.96 -5.77
CA ALA A 24 -31.44 10.27 -4.52
C ALA A 24 -30.12 10.63 -3.82
N TYR A 25 -30.14 11.65 -2.98
CA TYR A 25 -29.18 11.76 -1.89
C TYR A 25 -29.36 10.44 -1.16
N GLY A 26 -28.47 9.48 -1.43
CA GLY A 26 -28.37 8.31 -0.63
C GLY A 26 -28.33 8.81 0.80
N ASP A 27 -29.23 8.32 1.60
CA ASP A 27 -29.23 8.51 3.05
C ASP A 27 -27.81 8.10 3.50
N GLU A 28 -26.90 9.08 3.65
CA GLU A 28 -25.57 8.88 4.22
C GLU A 28 -25.79 8.48 5.68
N ARG A 29 -26.16 7.20 5.87
CA ARG A 29 -26.25 6.64 7.18
C ARG A 29 -24.87 6.79 7.83
N LYS A 30 -24.80 7.51 8.92
CA LYS A 30 -23.58 7.76 9.66
C LYS A 30 -23.15 6.49 10.40
N PRO A 31 -21.86 6.28 10.62
CA PRO A 31 -21.38 5.22 11.47
C PRO A 31 -22.04 5.30 12.87
N GLU A 32 -22.42 4.15 13.42
CA GLU A 32 -23.11 4.05 14.69
C GLU A 32 -22.38 3.06 15.60
N LEU A 33 -22.17 3.43 16.86
CA LEU A 33 -21.65 2.53 17.88
C LEU A 33 -22.71 1.50 18.27
N LEU A 34 -22.36 0.22 18.09
CA LEU A 34 -23.20 -0.88 18.56
C LEU A 34 -23.14 -1.00 20.10
N PRO A 35 -24.12 -1.68 20.73
CA PRO A 35 -24.01 -2.05 22.14
C PRO A 35 -22.68 -2.74 22.42
N GLN A 36 -22.08 -2.44 23.59
CA GLN A 36 -20.80 -3.03 23.95
C GLN A 36 -20.94 -4.53 24.18
N ASP A 37 -20.18 -5.30 23.42
CA ASP A 37 -20.03 -6.73 23.67
C ASP A 37 -19.09 -6.96 24.86
N GLY A 38 -19.50 -7.76 25.80
CA GLY A 38 -18.73 -8.07 27.02
C GLY A 38 -17.41 -8.79 26.71
N GLU A 39 -17.35 -9.58 25.64
CA GLU A 39 -16.10 -10.26 25.20
C GLU A 39 -15.07 -9.29 24.68
N LEU A 40 -15.49 -8.15 24.13
CA LEU A 40 -14.63 -7.09 23.62
C LEU A 40 -14.24 -6.05 24.68
N VAL A 41 -14.58 -6.29 25.94
CA VAL A 41 -14.20 -5.43 27.07
C VAL A 41 -12.99 -6.02 27.77
N GLY A 42 -11.92 -5.24 27.82
CA GLY A 42 -10.69 -5.62 28.54
C GLY A 42 -10.82 -5.54 30.05
N LEU A 43 -9.71 -5.71 30.72
CA LEU A 43 -9.63 -5.68 32.18
C LEU A 43 -9.57 -4.23 32.69
N SER A 44 -10.17 -4.01 33.90
CA SER A 44 -10.05 -2.73 34.58
C SER A 44 -8.60 -2.48 35.01
N MET A 45 -8.02 -1.35 34.62
CA MET A 45 -6.62 -1.03 34.86
C MET A 45 -6.47 0.31 35.55
N ARG A 46 -5.44 0.40 36.40
CA ARG A 46 -4.91 1.67 36.89
C ARG A 46 -3.81 2.12 35.94
N TYR A 47 -3.83 3.38 35.53
CA TYR A 47 -2.84 4.01 34.66
C TYR A 47 -2.14 5.12 35.42
N LEU A 48 -0.83 5.09 35.42
CA LEU A 48 0.04 6.09 36.06
C LEU A 48 0.60 7.01 34.95
N PRO A 49 0.92 8.27 35.25
CA PRO A 49 1.71 9.07 34.31
C PRO A 49 3.00 8.34 33.93
N ALA A 50 3.33 8.28 32.63
CA ALA A 50 4.57 7.65 32.21
C ALA A 50 5.78 8.43 32.72
N VAL A 51 6.81 7.72 33.17
CA VAL A 51 7.99 8.32 33.80
C VAL A 51 8.77 9.24 32.84
N ASP A 52 8.75 8.90 31.57
CA ASP A 52 9.41 9.61 30.47
C ASP A 52 8.51 10.68 29.82
N ALA A 53 7.23 10.75 30.19
CA ALA A 53 6.28 11.72 29.66
C ALA A 53 6.69 13.17 30.02
N GLY A 54 7.29 13.38 31.19
CA GLY A 54 7.71 14.70 31.66
C GLY A 54 6.56 15.73 31.59
N SER A 55 6.89 16.95 31.14
CA SER A 55 5.90 18.02 30.89
C SER A 55 5.57 18.16 29.41
N GLN A 56 5.60 17.08 28.65
CA GLN A 56 5.29 17.14 27.21
C GLN A 56 3.85 17.57 26.97
N ALA A 57 3.66 18.40 25.97
CA ALA A 57 2.33 18.87 25.58
C ALA A 57 1.43 17.70 25.18
N GLY A 58 0.22 17.68 25.71
CA GLY A 58 -0.78 16.64 25.41
C GLY A 58 -0.74 15.42 26.34
N TYR A 59 0.28 15.32 27.23
CA TYR A 59 0.35 14.20 28.17
C TYR A 59 -0.32 14.54 29.51
N THR A 60 -1.05 13.58 30.05
CA THR A 60 -1.69 13.72 31.35
C THR A 60 -0.71 13.46 32.50
N GLN A 61 -0.81 14.26 33.55
CA GLN A 61 -0.04 14.09 34.79
C GLN A 61 -0.86 13.43 35.91
N LYS A 62 -2.04 12.92 35.58
CA LYS A 62 -2.96 12.30 36.57
C LYS A 62 -2.98 10.79 36.45
N THR A 63 -3.27 10.13 37.58
CA THR A 63 -3.61 8.71 37.61
C THR A 63 -5.04 8.52 37.16
N TRP A 64 -5.26 7.55 36.29
CA TRP A 64 -6.57 7.19 35.77
C TRP A 64 -6.95 5.75 36.13
N HIS A 65 -8.23 5.49 36.25
CA HIS A 65 -8.80 4.16 36.30
C HIS A 65 -9.70 4.03 35.05
N ALA A 66 -9.36 3.11 34.18
CA ALA A 66 -10.11 2.90 32.96
C ALA A 66 -10.27 1.40 32.66
N ARG A 67 -11.32 1.08 31.96
CA ARG A 67 -11.56 -0.25 31.43
C ARG A 67 -11.44 -0.19 29.93
N PRO A 68 -10.34 -0.71 29.36
CA PRO A 68 -10.16 -0.79 27.91
C PRO A 68 -11.33 -1.48 27.23
N ALA A 69 -11.66 -1.04 26.01
CA ALA A 69 -12.71 -1.67 25.24
C ALA A 69 -12.39 -1.56 23.74
N LEU A 70 -12.72 -2.61 23.02
CA LEU A 70 -12.79 -2.60 21.57
C LEU A 70 -14.25 -2.35 21.19
N PHE A 71 -14.51 -1.25 20.51
CA PHE A 71 -15.85 -0.84 20.11
C PHE A 71 -16.23 -1.47 18.78
N SER A 72 -17.48 -1.96 18.71
CA SER A 72 -18.07 -2.39 17.44
C SER A 72 -18.82 -1.22 16.81
N VAL A 73 -18.56 -0.94 15.56
CA VAL A 73 -19.14 0.16 14.79
C VAL A 73 -19.86 -0.41 13.57
N LYS A 74 -21.14 -0.11 13.45
CA LYS A 74 -21.91 -0.42 12.23
C LYS A 74 -21.70 0.69 11.23
N ASN A 75 -21.17 0.34 10.06
CA ASN A 75 -21.11 1.27 8.95
C ASN A 75 -22.24 1.01 7.95
N VAL A 76 -22.49 2.01 7.15
CA VAL A 76 -23.49 1.97 6.10
C VAL A 76 -22.97 1.15 4.94
N GLY A 77 -23.57 -0.01 4.76
CA GLY A 77 -23.40 -0.87 3.60
C GLY A 77 -22.68 -2.19 3.84
N GLU A 78 -21.63 -2.27 4.66
CA GLU A 78 -20.78 -3.45 4.69
C GLU A 78 -20.24 -3.81 6.09
N GLY A 79 -21.05 -4.46 6.90
CA GLY A 79 -20.54 -5.17 8.09
C GLY A 79 -20.27 -4.32 9.33
N VAL A 80 -19.68 -4.98 10.32
CA VAL A 80 -19.29 -4.39 11.60
C VAL A 80 -17.79 -4.15 11.59
N TYR A 81 -17.38 -2.97 12.02
CA TYR A 81 -15.98 -2.57 12.19
C TYR A 81 -15.65 -2.53 13.68
N HIS A 82 -14.38 -2.54 13.98
CA HIS A 82 -13.88 -2.36 15.33
C HIS A 82 -13.05 -1.08 15.45
N ALA A 83 -13.02 -0.48 16.65
CA ALA A 83 -12.25 0.73 16.88
C ALA A 83 -11.78 0.83 18.33
N TYR A 84 -10.60 1.43 18.54
CA TYR A 84 -10.03 1.75 19.83
C TYR A 84 -10.12 3.25 20.14
N CYS A 85 -10.12 3.60 21.43
CA CYS A 85 -10.10 4.97 21.90
C CYS A 85 -8.73 5.64 21.65
N LEU A 86 -8.75 6.93 21.29
CA LEU A 86 -7.52 7.75 21.18
C LEU A 86 -7.26 8.59 22.44
N GLU A 87 -8.22 8.70 23.39
CA GLU A 87 -8.11 9.58 24.54
C GLU A 87 -8.58 8.87 25.81
N ILE A 88 -7.70 8.72 26.81
CA ILE A 88 -8.08 8.13 28.10
C ILE A 88 -8.97 9.05 28.93
N THR A 89 -8.93 10.36 28.67
CA THR A 89 -9.59 11.39 29.48
C THR A 89 -10.99 11.72 29.01
N VAL A 90 -11.40 11.25 27.83
CA VAL A 90 -12.68 11.59 27.20
C VAL A 90 -13.63 10.40 27.23
N PRO A 91 -14.84 10.55 27.78
CA PRO A 91 -15.82 9.47 27.80
C PRO A 91 -16.40 9.21 26.41
N THR A 92 -16.77 7.95 26.15
CA THR A 92 -17.45 7.57 24.90
C THR A 92 -18.92 8.05 24.97
N ASP A 93 -19.32 8.86 24.01
CA ASP A 93 -20.71 9.23 23.77
C ASP A 93 -21.31 8.34 22.67
N ARG A 94 -22.37 7.60 23.03
CA ARG A 94 -23.08 6.71 22.10
C ARG A 94 -24.28 7.37 21.42
N GLN A 95 -24.62 8.60 21.81
CA GLN A 95 -25.80 9.30 21.31
C GLN A 95 -25.45 10.26 20.17
N THR A 96 -24.22 10.76 20.16
CA THR A 96 -23.77 11.68 19.11
C THR A 96 -23.36 10.91 17.86
N PRO A 97 -23.88 11.29 16.67
CA PRO A 97 -23.50 10.68 15.42
C PRO A 97 -22.00 10.78 15.14
N LEU A 98 -21.39 9.67 14.71
CA LEU A 98 -19.98 9.65 14.34
C LEU A 98 -19.76 10.10 12.89
N HIS A 99 -18.60 10.69 12.65
CA HIS A 99 -18.12 11.06 11.33
C HIS A 99 -16.78 10.41 11.05
N VAL A 100 -16.62 9.88 9.84
CA VAL A 100 -15.30 9.37 9.39
C VAL A 100 -14.44 10.57 8.99
N THR A 101 -13.20 10.58 9.43
CA THR A 101 -12.21 11.60 9.07
C THR A 101 -10.81 11.00 8.99
N ASP A 102 -9.89 11.76 8.42
CA ASP A 102 -8.45 11.48 8.47
C ASP A 102 -7.82 11.92 9.80
N TRP A 103 -6.52 11.80 9.92
CA TRP A 103 -5.80 12.16 11.15
C TRP A 103 -5.82 13.67 11.45
N ASP A 104 -5.94 14.50 10.43
CA ASP A 104 -5.99 15.96 10.59
C ASP A 104 -7.34 16.41 11.14
N GLY A 105 -8.38 15.59 10.97
CA GLY A 105 -9.69 15.79 11.59
C GLY A 105 -9.76 15.39 13.07
N PHE A 106 -8.65 14.98 13.70
CA PHE A 106 -8.63 14.70 15.15
C PHE A 106 -8.84 15.99 15.95
N VAL A 107 -9.93 16.04 16.68
CA VAL A 107 -10.33 17.22 17.49
C VAL A 107 -9.84 17.18 18.93
N GLY A 108 -9.32 16.04 19.41
CA GLY A 108 -8.78 15.90 20.77
C GLY A 108 -7.52 16.73 21.01
N ASN A 109 -7.07 16.77 22.26
CA ASN A 109 -5.94 17.59 22.68
C ASN A 109 -4.88 16.78 23.44
N ASN A 110 -4.35 15.72 22.78
CA ASN A 110 -3.27 14.91 23.31
C ASN A 110 -2.12 14.80 22.29
N ALA A 111 -1.15 13.91 22.55
CA ALA A 111 0.03 13.77 21.69
C ALA A 111 -0.30 13.29 20.28
N PHE A 112 -1.42 12.61 20.03
CA PHE A 112 -1.86 12.24 18.68
C PHE A 112 -2.08 13.48 17.81
N ARG A 113 -2.53 14.60 18.37
CA ARG A 113 -2.65 15.86 17.66
C ARG A 113 -1.32 16.55 17.44
N ALA A 114 -0.45 16.52 18.46
CA ALA A 114 0.77 17.33 18.50
C ALA A 114 1.96 16.70 17.75
N ASP A 115 2.03 15.37 17.65
CA ASP A 115 3.19 14.64 17.17
C ASP A 115 2.81 13.61 16.09
N ASN A 116 3.32 13.85 14.87
CA ASN A 116 3.10 12.94 13.75
C ASN A 116 3.72 11.56 13.97
N SER A 117 4.81 11.46 14.74
CA SER A 117 5.42 10.16 15.06
C SER A 117 4.50 9.33 15.97
N VAL A 118 3.75 9.97 16.86
CA VAL A 118 2.71 9.30 17.66
C VAL A 118 1.60 8.78 16.76
N ARG A 119 1.10 9.57 15.81
CA ARG A 119 0.10 9.12 14.82
C ARG A 119 0.57 7.88 14.07
N GLN A 120 1.79 7.91 13.55
CA GLN A 120 2.39 6.80 12.80
C GLN A 120 2.55 5.54 13.66
N LYS A 121 2.98 5.67 14.90
CA LYS A 121 3.14 4.54 15.83
C LYS A 121 1.79 3.95 16.24
N VAL A 122 0.79 4.78 16.48
CA VAL A 122 -0.59 4.31 16.74
C VAL A 122 -1.15 3.58 15.52
N ALA A 123 -0.91 4.09 14.31
CA ALA A 123 -1.29 3.42 13.08
C ALA A 123 -0.64 2.03 12.94
N TRP A 124 0.64 1.91 13.33
CA TRP A 124 1.31 0.62 13.37
C TRP A 124 0.66 -0.33 14.39
N ILE A 125 0.33 0.17 15.60
CA ILE A 125 -0.34 -0.63 16.63
C ILE A 125 -1.64 -1.22 16.10
N VAL A 126 -2.51 -0.44 15.48
CA VAL A 126 -3.82 -0.93 15.01
C VAL A 126 -3.71 -1.99 13.90
N GLN A 127 -2.59 -2.04 13.18
CA GLN A 127 -2.31 -3.10 12.21
C GLN A 127 -1.62 -4.34 12.80
N HIS A 128 -0.96 -4.21 13.94
CA HIS A 128 -0.17 -5.28 14.55
C HIS A 128 -0.77 -5.78 15.86
N SER A 129 -2.04 -5.46 16.13
CA SER A 129 -2.78 -5.87 17.31
C SER A 129 -4.11 -6.55 16.96
N TYR A 130 -4.83 -7.03 17.96
CA TYR A 130 -6.17 -7.59 17.79
C TYR A 130 -7.18 -6.47 17.43
N PRO A 131 -8.14 -6.70 16.50
CA PRO A 131 -8.38 -7.91 15.74
C PRO A 131 -7.65 -7.99 14.39
N ALA A 132 -6.81 -7.00 14.00
CA ALA A 132 -6.09 -7.02 12.75
C ALA A 132 -5.10 -8.20 12.66
N ARG A 133 -4.63 -8.67 13.82
CA ARG A 133 -3.87 -9.91 13.98
C ARG A 133 -4.64 -10.87 14.87
N SER A 134 -4.59 -12.17 14.56
CA SER A 134 -5.23 -13.20 15.39
C SER A 134 -4.56 -13.31 16.77
N LEU A 135 -5.29 -13.83 17.74
CA LEU A 135 -4.75 -14.05 19.08
C LEU A 135 -3.59 -15.06 19.07
N GLU A 136 -3.67 -16.08 18.22
CA GLU A 136 -2.61 -17.07 18.04
C GLU A 136 -1.33 -16.44 17.48
N TYR A 137 -1.46 -15.58 16.46
CA TYR A 137 -0.32 -14.84 15.94
C TYR A 137 0.34 -13.98 17.02
N LEU A 138 -0.46 -13.21 17.76
CA LEU A 138 0.06 -12.34 18.82
C LEU A 138 0.71 -13.15 19.94
N ALA A 139 0.11 -14.26 20.37
CA ALA A 139 0.67 -15.13 21.41
C ALA A 139 2.05 -15.66 20.98
N HIS A 140 2.18 -16.07 19.72
CA HIS A 140 3.46 -16.52 19.14
C HIS A 140 4.51 -15.39 19.14
N GLU A 141 4.15 -14.18 18.66
CA GLU A 141 5.06 -13.03 18.57
C GLU A 141 5.59 -12.59 19.94
N VAL A 142 4.76 -12.68 20.97
CA VAL A 142 5.15 -12.25 22.33
C VAL A 142 5.64 -13.41 23.23
N GLY A 143 5.69 -14.62 22.70
CA GLY A 143 6.26 -15.80 23.38
C GLY A 143 5.42 -16.31 24.55
N VAL A 144 4.08 -16.19 24.46
CA VAL A 144 3.15 -16.79 25.43
C VAL A 144 2.38 -17.95 24.79
N THR A 145 1.84 -18.84 25.61
CA THR A 145 1.12 -20.03 25.12
C THR A 145 -0.20 -19.66 24.44
N GLU A 146 -0.93 -18.71 25.02
CA GLU A 146 -2.22 -18.25 24.52
C GLU A 146 -2.50 -16.82 24.99
N LEU A 147 -3.38 -16.13 24.27
CA LEU A 147 -3.92 -14.82 24.64
C LEU A 147 -5.44 -14.86 24.55
N SER A 148 -6.11 -14.32 25.54
CA SER A 148 -7.56 -14.07 25.46
C SER A 148 -7.84 -12.74 24.75
N ILE A 149 -9.06 -12.57 24.23
CA ILE A 149 -9.54 -11.30 23.66
C ILE A 149 -9.35 -10.16 24.68
N GLN A 150 -9.71 -10.40 25.94
CA GLN A 150 -9.61 -9.40 27.01
C GLN A 150 -8.18 -8.94 27.25
N GLN A 151 -7.21 -9.88 27.24
CA GLN A 151 -5.78 -9.55 27.37
C GLN A 151 -5.29 -8.73 26.18
N ALA A 152 -5.60 -9.16 24.97
CA ALA A 152 -5.20 -8.47 23.75
C ALA A 152 -5.80 -7.06 23.64
N VAL A 153 -7.09 -6.90 23.96
CA VAL A 153 -7.77 -5.60 23.99
C VAL A 153 -7.15 -4.69 25.06
N THR A 154 -6.89 -5.23 26.27
CA THR A 154 -6.25 -4.46 27.34
C THR A 154 -4.87 -3.96 26.94
N ALA A 155 -4.04 -4.83 26.39
CA ALA A 155 -2.68 -4.49 25.96
C ALA A 155 -2.67 -3.46 24.83
N THR A 156 -3.51 -3.65 23.81
CA THR A 156 -3.60 -2.77 22.64
C THR A 156 -4.04 -1.38 23.04
N GLN A 157 -5.15 -1.26 23.76
CA GLN A 157 -5.66 0.04 24.20
C GLN A 157 -4.68 0.74 25.15
N SER A 158 -3.99 0.00 26.02
CA SER A 158 -2.97 0.55 26.91
C SER A 158 -1.77 1.09 26.13
N ALA A 159 -1.33 0.40 25.07
CA ALA A 159 -0.25 0.85 24.22
C ALA A 159 -0.62 2.13 23.42
N ILE A 160 -1.87 2.23 22.95
CA ILE A 160 -2.39 3.43 22.32
C ILE A 160 -2.34 4.61 23.32
N TRP A 161 -2.94 4.47 24.51
CA TRP A 161 -2.95 5.54 25.52
C TRP A 161 -1.57 5.89 26.08
N HIS A 162 -0.63 4.94 26.05
CA HIS A 162 0.77 5.26 26.36
C HIS A 162 1.33 6.31 25.40
N LEU A 163 1.11 6.12 24.11
CA LEU A 163 1.59 7.04 23.08
C LEU A 163 0.78 8.34 23.02
N THR A 164 -0.55 8.27 23.18
CA THR A 164 -1.42 9.43 23.00
C THR A 164 -1.51 10.31 24.23
N ASP A 165 -1.60 9.70 25.42
CA ASP A 165 -1.87 10.41 26.69
C ASP A 165 -0.71 10.35 27.68
N GLY A 166 0.38 9.62 27.38
CA GLY A 166 1.54 9.50 28.23
C GLY A 166 1.26 8.77 29.54
N VAL A 167 0.48 7.69 29.48
CA VAL A 167 0.17 6.86 30.67
C VAL A 167 0.77 5.47 30.55
N THR A 168 1.06 4.85 31.68
CA THR A 168 1.58 3.47 31.78
C THR A 168 0.63 2.62 32.62
N PRO A 169 0.19 1.44 32.16
CA PRO A 169 -0.63 0.54 32.94
C PRO A 169 0.14 0.01 34.15
N ASP A 170 -0.53 -0.05 35.29
CA ASP A 170 0.01 -0.62 36.51
C ASP A 170 -0.28 -2.12 36.55
N PHE A 171 0.61 -2.93 36.02
CA PHE A 171 0.48 -4.37 35.97
C PHE A 171 0.46 -5.02 37.39
N SER A 172 1.00 -4.35 38.41
CA SER A 172 1.02 -4.87 39.77
C SER A 172 -0.39 -4.90 40.43
N ALA A 173 -1.30 -4.09 39.89
CA ALA A 173 -2.68 -4.00 40.39
C ALA A 173 -3.61 -5.11 39.81
N LEU A 174 -3.18 -5.82 38.77
CA LEU A 174 -4.00 -6.87 38.13
C LEU A 174 -4.28 -8.08 39.01
N GLY A 175 -3.43 -8.37 40.00
CA GLY A 175 -3.62 -9.50 40.93
C GLY A 175 -4.55 -9.21 42.13
N GLN A 176 -5.08 -7.99 42.26
CA GLN A 176 -5.85 -7.56 43.43
C GLN A 176 -7.36 -7.39 43.22
N GLN A 177 -7.83 -7.43 41.99
CA GLN A 177 -9.26 -7.28 41.67
C GLN A 177 -9.71 -8.43 40.78
N ASP A 178 -10.61 -9.30 41.29
CA ASP A 178 -11.48 -10.27 40.59
C ASP A 178 -11.10 -10.73 39.16
N THR A 179 -9.83 -10.91 38.91
CA THR A 179 -9.33 -11.47 37.67
C THR A 179 -9.04 -12.94 37.90
N ASP A 180 -10.10 -13.76 37.97
CA ASP A 180 -10.00 -15.22 38.12
C ASP A 180 -9.03 -15.79 37.07
N GLY A 181 -7.73 -15.90 37.44
CA GLY A 181 -6.73 -16.62 36.68
C GLY A 181 -6.20 -15.91 35.40
N VAL A 182 -6.49 -14.64 35.17
CA VAL A 182 -5.96 -13.93 33.99
C VAL A 182 -4.47 -13.64 34.21
N ASP A 183 -3.66 -14.20 33.33
CA ASP A 183 -2.21 -14.00 33.34
C ASP A 183 -1.85 -12.57 32.89
N ALA A 184 -1.35 -11.77 33.85
CA ALA A 184 -0.83 -10.43 33.60
C ALA A 184 0.37 -10.43 32.63
N GLN A 185 1.07 -11.56 32.51
CA GLN A 185 2.25 -11.69 31.66
C GLN A 185 1.89 -11.50 30.18
N GLY A 186 0.79 -12.09 29.69
CA GLY A 186 0.33 -11.94 28.32
C GLY A 186 0.00 -10.48 27.97
N ILE A 187 -0.63 -9.73 28.89
CA ILE A 187 -0.93 -8.31 28.72
C ILE A 187 0.36 -7.50 28.63
N ALA A 188 1.28 -7.68 29.59
CA ALA A 188 2.52 -6.96 29.64
C ALA A 188 3.41 -7.25 28.41
N ALA A 189 3.53 -8.52 28.04
CA ALA A 189 4.31 -8.93 26.86
C ALA A 189 3.76 -8.29 25.57
N THR A 190 2.44 -8.34 25.35
CA THR A 190 1.80 -7.72 24.19
C THR A 190 1.95 -6.19 24.20
N TYR A 191 1.74 -5.53 25.34
CA TYR A 191 1.94 -4.10 25.49
C TYR A 191 3.37 -3.69 25.14
N HIS A 192 4.39 -4.39 25.67
CA HIS A 192 5.80 -4.10 25.37
C HIS A 192 6.18 -4.41 23.93
N TYR A 193 5.61 -5.45 23.33
CA TYR A 193 5.79 -5.72 21.89
C TYR A 193 5.30 -4.55 21.05
N LEU A 194 4.08 -4.04 21.30
CA LEU A 194 3.48 -2.95 20.54
C LEU A 194 4.22 -1.61 20.69
N LEU A 195 4.97 -1.42 21.79
CA LEU A 195 5.79 -0.22 22.05
C LEU A 195 7.28 -0.42 21.78
N SER A 196 7.72 -1.61 21.36
CA SER A 196 9.11 -1.92 21.12
C SER A 196 9.66 -1.19 19.88
N SER A 197 10.96 -1.34 19.63
CA SER A 197 11.63 -0.80 18.43
C SER A 197 11.15 -1.41 17.12
N ILE A 198 10.38 -2.50 17.14
CA ILE A 198 9.70 -3.08 15.97
C ILE A 198 8.61 -2.13 15.47
N ASN A 199 8.02 -1.32 16.35
CA ASN A 199 7.06 -0.29 15.95
C ASN A 199 7.80 0.87 15.27
N VAL A 200 8.00 0.72 13.97
CA VAL A 200 8.64 1.74 13.11
C VAL A 200 7.68 2.86 12.70
N GLY A 201 6.40 2.73 13.04
CA GLY A 201 5.34 3.63 12.59
C GLY A 201 4.88 3.35 11.16
N LEU A 202 3.67 3.78 10.84
CA LEU A 202 3.07 3.71 9.49
C LEU A 202 2.45 5.06 9.14
N THR A 203 2.58 5.47 7.89
CA THR A 203 1.86 6.64 7.38
C THR A 203 0.41 6.27 7.09
N GLN A 204 -0.48 7.26 7.02
CA GLN A 204 -1.89 7.00 6.68
C GLN A 204 -2.03 6.34 5.30
N ASP A 205 -1.21 6.74 4.33
CA ASP A 205 -1.20 6.16 2.99
C ASP A 205 -0.76 4.69 2.99
N SER A 206 0.16 4.30 3.88
CA SER A 206 0.62 2.92 4.00
C SER A 206 -0.41 1.97 4.62
N LEU A 207 -1.49 2.51 5.20
CA LEU A 207 -2.63 1.73 5.69
C LEU A 207 -3.54 1.22 4.55
N GLN A 208 -3.40 1.78 3.35
CA GLN A 208 -4.11 1.31 2.16
C GLN A 208 -3.25 0.27 1.44
N PRO A 209 -3.65 -1.00 1.39
CA PRO A 209 -2.91 -2.00 0.64
C PRO A 209 -2.88 -1.67 -0.85
N THR A 210 -1.77 -2.02 -1.46
CA THR A 210 -1.58 -1.91 -2.92
C THR A 210 -1.06 -3.23 -3.46
N VAL A 211 -1.42 -3.54 -4.69
CA VAL A 211 -0.83 -4.62 -5.47
C VAL A 211 -0.65 -4.16 -6.90
N ALA A 212 0.51 -4.45 -7.46
CA ALA A 212 0.85 -4.18 -8.85
C ALA A 212 1.77 -5.27 -9.39
N PHE A 213 2.01 -5.27 -10.69
CA PHE A 213 2.92 -6.17 -11.35
C PHE A 213 3.87 -5.38 -12.24
N SER A 214 5.17 -5.63 -12.07
CA SER A 214 6.17 -5.24 -13.06
C SER A 214 6.36 -6.38 -14.05
N LEU A 215 6.09 -6.12 -15.31
CA LEU A 215 6.16 -7.09 -16.39
C LEU A 215 7.55 -7.11 -17.03
N PRO A 216 7.96 -8.23 -17.65
CA PRO A 216 9.22 -8.30 -18.37
C PRO A 216 9.22 -7.31 -19.53
N GLU A 217 10.31 -6.62 -19.72
CA GLU A 217 10.51 -5.81 -20.93
C GLU A 217 10.76 -6.72 -22.12
N GLY A 218 10.24 -6.36 -23.30
CA GLY A 218 10.43 -7.08 -24.55
C GLY A 218 9.45 -8.23 -24.77
N GLU A 219 9.72 -9.03 -25.78
CA GLU A 219 8.85 -10.09 -26.23
C GLU A 219 9.13 -11.39 -25.47
N SER A 220 8.07 -12.11 -25.12
CA SER A 220 8.10 -13.47 -24.58
C SER A 220 7.66 -14.47 -25.62
N PHE A 221 8.09 -15.73 -25.49
CA PHE A 221 7.79 -16.79 -26.44
C PHE A 221 7.26 -18.03 -25.71
N ALA A 222 6.41 -18.79 -26.38
CA ALA A 222 5.99 -20.13 -25.95
C ALA A 222 7.17 -21.10 -25.89
N GLY A 223 7.03 -22.23 -25.22
CA GLY A 223 8.07 -23.25 -25.10
C GLY A 223 9.07 -22.97 -23.98
N GLN A 224 8.88 -21.93 -23.18
CA GLN A 224 9.80 -21.52 -22.11
C GLN A 224 9.06 -20.91 -20.90
N LEU A 225 9.80 -20.41 -19.93
CA LEU A 225 9.23 -19.65 -18.82
C LEU A 225 9.00 -18.18 -19.25
N VAL A 226 7.78 -17.68 -19.09
CA VAL A 226 7.41 -16.28 -19.39
C VAL A 226 7.52 -15.45 -18.13
N GLY A 227 8.46 -14.54 -18.10
CA GLY A 227 8.78 -13.68 -16.94
C GLY A 227 10.19 -13.07 -17.08
N PRO A 228 10.75 -12.47 -16.01
CA PRO A 228 10.18 -12.38 -14.67
C PRO A 228 8.98 -11.43 -14.59
N ILE A 229 7.98 -11.82 -13.85
CA ILE A 229 6.87 -10.97 -13.42
C ILE A 229 7.11 -10.70 -11.94
N ARG A 230 7.35 -9.44 -11.57
CA ARG A 230 7.56 -9.07 -10.17
C ARG A 230 6.25 -8.60 -9.56
N VAL A 231 5.93 -9.14 -8.39
CA VAL A 231 4.75 -8.76 -7.61
C VAL A 231 5.13 -7.65 -6.65
N GLU A 232 4.55 -6.47 -6.82
CA GLU A 232 4.79 -5.29 -6.00
C GLU A 232 3.59 -5.06 -5.08
N ALA A 233 3.79 -5.15 -3.76
CA ALA A 233 2.74 -4.91 -2.78
C ALA A 233 3.32 -4.31 -1.50
N ASN A 234 2.53 -3.49 -0.81
CA ASN A 234 2.88 -3.00 0.52
C ASN A 234 2.34 -3.90 1.65
N VAL A 235 1.96 -5.12 1.31
CA VAL A 235 1.56 -6.19 2.24
C VAL A 235 2.50 -7.39 2.09
N PRO A 236 2.66 -8.23 3.13
CA PRO A 236 3.61 -9.34 3.09
C PRO A 236 3.32 -10.37 1.98
N THR A 237 2.04 -10.65 1.72
CA THR A 237 1.62 -11.68 0.78
C THR A 237 0.45 -11.25 -0.09
N VAL A 238 0.44 -11.74 -1.32
CA VAL A 238 -0.59 -11.52 -2.35
C VAL A 238 -1.09 -12.87 -2.82
N SER A 239 -2.39 -13.02 -3.02
CA SER A 239 -2.96 -14.17 -3.71
C SER A 239 -3.11 -13.86 -5.20
N ILE A 240 -2.66 -14.75 -6.07
CA ILE A 240 -2.77 -14.60 -7.52
C ILE A 240 -3.73 -15.65 -8.07
N GLU A 241 -4.77 -15.20 -8.74
CA GLU A 241 -5.66 -16.06 -9.51
C GLU A 241 -4.98 -16.36 -10.86
N VAL A 242 -4.75 -17.66 -11.12
CA VAL A 242 -4.11 -18.16 -12.33
C VAL A 242 -5.14 -18.92 -13.15
N PRO A 243 -5.31 -18.66 -14.46
CA PRO A 243 -6.24 -19.39 -15.30
C PRO A 243 -5.95 -20.87 -15.32
N GLU A 244 -7.01 -21.67 -15.50
CA GLU A 244 -6.91 -23.14 -15.59
C GLU A 244 -5.94 -23.57 -16.72
N GLY A 245 -5.12 -24.54 -16.43
CA GLY A 245 -4.09 -25.05 -17.37
C GLY A 245 -2.74 -24.35 -17.29
N PHE A 246 -2.60 -23.30 -16.46
CA PHE A 246 -1.34 -22.60 -16.23
C PHE A 246 -0.87 -22.78 -14.79
N SER A 247 0.43 -22.62 -14.58
CA SER A 247 1.03 -22.62 -13.25
C SER A 247 2.10 -21.55 -13.11
N LEU A 248 2.29 -21.09 -11.87
CA LEU A 248 3.37 -20.17 -11.51
C LEU A 248 4.57 -20.99 -11.03
N VAL A 249 5.75 -20.61 -11.50
CA VAL A 249 6.99 -21.28 -11.15
C VAL A 249 8.09 -20.26 -10.85
N SER A 250 9.13 -20.71 -10.15
CA SER A 250 10.37 -19.95 -9.94
C SER A 250 11.21 -19.92 -11.24
N LYS A 251 12.27 -19.11 -11.26
CA LYS A 251 13.22 -19.04 -12.37
C LYS A 251 13.83 -20.41 -12.75
N VAL A 252 13.91 -21.32 -11.80
CA VAL A 252 14.45 -22.69 -12.03
C VAL A 252 13.35 -23.72 -12.33
N GLY A 253 12.08 -23.29 -12.33
CA GLY A 253 10.93 -24.12 -12.68
C GLY A 253 10.25 -24.81 -11.51
N ASP A 254 10.60 -24.49 -10.27
CA ASP A 254 9.91 -25.01 -9.09
C ASP A 254 8.52 -24.39 -8.96
N HIS A 255 7.54 -25.20 -8.59
CA HIS A 255 6.17 -24.74 -8.39
C HIS A 255 6.07 -23.70 -7.26
N ILE A 256 5.32 -22.63 -7.51
CA ILE A 256 5.02 -21.57 -6.54
C ILE A 256 3.52 -21.67 -6.20
N ASP A 257 3.20 -21.61 -4.90
CA ASP A 257 1.81 -21.53 -4.43
C ASP A 257 1.22 -20.15 -4.77
N PRO A 258 0.24 -20.06 -5.68
CA PRO A 258 -0.34 -18.79 -6.09
C PRO A 258 -1.16 -18.12 -4.98
N ALA A 259 -1.53 -18.84 -3.92
CA ALA A 259 -2.26 -18.25 -2.79
C ALA A 259 -1.36 -17.46 -1.83
N ASN A 260 -0.03 -17.60 -1.94
CA ASN A 260 0.90 -17.06 -0.96
C ASN A 260 2.18 -16.50 -1.60
N ILE A 261 2.03 -15.51 -2.45
CA ILE A 261 3.14 -14.84 -3.13
C ILE A 261 3.67 -13.70 -2.25
N SER A 262 4.96 -13.68 -1.96
CA SER A 262 5.58 -12.60 -1.20
C SER A 262 5.70 -11.32 -2.04
N SER A 263 5.64 -10.14 -1.37
CA SER A 263 5.99 -8.88 -2.03
C SER A 263 7.43 -8.94 -2.57
N GLU A 264 7.67 -8.33 -3.72
CA GLU A 264 8.93 -8.32 -4.48
C GLU A 264 9.35 -9.69 -5.05
N GLN A 265 8.52 -10.72 -4.90
CA GLN A 265 8.82 -12.04 -5.47
C GLN A 265 8.75 -12.01 -6.99
N GLU A 266 9.74 -12.63 -7.65
CA GLU A 266 9.73 -12.88 -9.08
C GLU A 266 9.06 -14.23 -9.36
N ILE A 267 8.05 -14.20 -10.22
CA ILE A 267 7.31 -15.38 -10.67
C ILE A 267 7.36 -15.50 -12.19
N TYR A 268 7.14 -16.71 -12.68
CA TYR A 268 7.13 -17.02 -14.10
C TYR A 268 5.89 -17.85 -14.43
N VAL A 269 5.30 -17.61 -15.59
CA VAL A 269 4.24 -18.47 -16.15
C VAL A 269 4.91 -19.60 -16.91
N ASP A 270 4.55 -20.83 -16.59
CA ASP A 270 5.10 -22.01 -17.26
C ASP A 270 4.39 -22.27 -18.60
N THR A 271 5.06 -21.98 -19.69
CA THR A 271 4.59 -22.25 -21.06
C THR A 271 5.44 -23.28 -21.79
N ARG A 272 6.27 -24.07 -21.08
CA ARG A 272 7.20 -25.04 -21.69
C ARG A 272 6.52 -26.12 -22.54
N ASN A 273 5.25 -26.43 -22.26
CA ASN A 273 4.43 -27.36 -23.01
C ASN A 273 3.46 -26.68 -24.01
N ILE A 274 3.61 -25.39 -24.22
CA ILE A 274 2.77 -24.58 -25.14
C ILE A 274 3.66 -24.16 -26.31
N HIS A 275 3.17 -24.30 -27.54
CA HIS A 275 3.93 -23.99 -28.76
C HIS A 275 3.37 -22.78 -29.51
N ASP A 276 2.08 -22.52 -29.34
CA ASP A 276 1.37 -21.42 -30.02
C ASP A 276 1.43 -20.13 -29.24
N ALA A 277 1.28 -19.01 -29.94
CA ALA A 277 1.12 -17.71 -29.32
C ALA A 277 -0.11 -17.69 -28.40
N GLY A 278 -0.02 -16.95 -27.29
CA GLY A 278 -1.11 -16.87 -26.35
C GLY A 278 -1.03 -15.68 -25.43
N LYS A 279 -2.04 -15.57 -24.59
CA LYS A 279 -2.13 -14.58 -23.52
C LYS A 279 -2.94 -15.12 -22.35
N ILE A 280 -2.64 -14.65 -21.16
CA ILE A 280 -3.42 -14.90 -19.94
C ILE A 280 -3.50 -13.62 -19.12
N ASP A 281 -4.49 -13.59 -18.25
CA ASP A 281 -4.62 -12.56 -17.21
C ASP A 281 -4.29 -13.16 -15.86
N LEU A 282 -3.35 -12.57 -15.15
CA LEU A 282 -3.07 -12.87 -13.74
C LEU A 282 -3.74 -11.82 -12.87
N THR A 283 -4.60 -12.23 -11.95
CA THR A 283 -5.27 -11.30 -11.04
C THR A 283 -4.66 -11.40 -9.65
N GLY A 284 -3.85 -10.40 -9.29
CA GLY A 284 -3.34 -10.24 -7.92
C GLY A 284 -4.44 -9.68 -7.01
N THR A 285 -4.64 -10.33 -5.87
CA THR A 285 -5.64 -9.95 -4.89
C THR A 285 -4.99 -9.76 -3.54
N VAL A 286 -5.23 -8.62 -2.90
CA VAL A 286 -4.90 -8.36 -1.52
C VAL A 286 -6.17 -8.01 -0.74
N ASN A 287 -6.27 -8.52 0.48
CA ASN A 287 -7.37 -8.19 1.35
C ASN A 287 -7.04 -6.92 2.13
N THR A 288 -7.96 -5.99 2.19
CA THR A 288 -7.80 -4.72 2.89
C THR A 288 -9.00 -4.37 3.73
N ALA A 289 -8.77 -3.59 4.77
CA ALA A 289 -9.79 -2.88 5.49
C ALA A 289 -9.87 -1.44 4.95
N GLU A 290 -10.92 -1.10 4.25
CA GLU A 290 -11.08 0.21 3.59
C GLU A 290 -10.96 1.42 4.52
N LEU A 291 -11.28 1.24 5.82
CA LEU A 291 -11.26 2.30 6.82
C LEU A 291 -10.23 2.07 7.93
N ASN A 292 -9.29 1.11 7.78
CA ASN A 292 -8.30 0.84 8.80
C ASN A 292 -7.44 2.08 9.06
N GLY A 293 -7.33 2.48 10.33
CA GLY A 293 -6.59 3.68 10.74
C GLY A 293 -7.31 5.01 10.50
N SER A 294 -8.48 5.04 9.85
CA SER A 294 -9.33 6.24 9.81
C SER A 294 -9.91 6.53 11.18
N LEU A 295 -10.27 7.78 11.41
CA LEU A 295 -10.85 8.21 12.67
C LEU A 295 -12.38 8.27 12.58
N LEU A 296 -13.01 7.98 13.71
CA LEU A 296 -14.43 8.22 13.96
C LEU A 296 -14.55 9.22 15.09
N THR A 297 -15.08 10.39 14.82
CA THR A 297 -15.25 11.44 15.81
C THR A 297 -16.70 11.93 15.88
N PRO A 298 -17.26 12.10 17.07
CA PRO A 298 -18.53 12.79 17.26
C PRO A 298 -18.36 14.31 17.36
N GLY A 299 -17.12 14.76 17.56
CA GLY A 299 -16.81 16.15 17.85
C GLY A 299 -16.56 17.00 16.62
N ILE A 300 -16.75 18.29 16.77
CA ILE A 300 -16.51 19.34 15.79
C ILE A 300 -15.52 20.40 16.27
N SER A 301 -15.14 20.39 17.55
CA SER A 301 -14.20 21.33 18.15
C SER A 301 -13.42 20.68 19.30
N THR A 302 -12.30 21.33 19.69
CA THR A 302 -11.45 20.86 20.80
C THR A 302 -12.06 21.08 22.18
N GLU A 303 -13.04 21.98 22.30
CA GLU A 303 -13.66 22.34 23.59
C GLU A 303 -14.86 21.46 23.92
N ASP A 304 -15.57 21.00 22.90
CA ASP A 304 -16.77 20.19 23.04
C ASP A 304 -16.71 19.03 22.05
N HIS A 305 -16.05 17.94 22.46
CA HIS A 305 -15.94 16.72 21.65
C HIS A 305 -16.16 15.49 22.52
N GLY A 306 -16.71 14.44 21.93
CA GLY A 306 -16.74 13.11 22.52
C GLY A 306 -15.49 12.32 22.11
N GLN A 307 -15.38 11.09 22.63
CA GLN A 307 -14.29 10.19 22.35
C GLN A 307 -14.07 9.98 20.85
N THR A 308 -12.88 10.30 20.36
CA THR A 308 -12.45 9.94 19.03
C THR A 308 -11.90 8.50 19.03
N LEU A 309 -12.33 7.71 18.06
CA LEU A 309 -11.92 6.33 17.89
C LEU A 309 -11.04 6.17 16.66
N ILE A 310 -10.07 5.28 16.73
CA ILE A 310 -9.29 4.84 15.56
C ILE A 310 -9.75 3.47 15.10
N MET A 311 -10.07 3.35 13.82
CA MET A 311 -10.63 2.12 13.27
C MET A 311 -9.57 1.04 13.08
N VAL A 312 -9.94 -0.16 13.50
CA VAL A 312 -9.22 -1.41 13.29
C VAL A 312 -10.17 -2.37 12.62
N ARG A 313 -9.75 -3.04 11.58
CA ARG A 313 -10.63 -3.98 10.90
C ARG A 313 -10.03 -5.36 10.75
N GLU A 314 -10.86 -6.35 10.94
CA GLU A 314 -10.71 -7.66 10.35
C GLU A 314 -10.95 -7.55 8.82
N LEU A 315 -10.08 -8.13 8.03
CA LEU A 315 -9.96 -7.97 6.58
C LEU A 315 -11.22 -8.32 5.79
N THR A 316 -11.72 -7.47 4.91
CA THR A 316 -12.86 -7.85 4.06
C THR A 316 -12.98 -7.18 2.70
N LYS A 317 -12.18 -6.17 2.32
CA LYS A 317 -12.19 -5.66 0.95
C LYS A 317 -11.05 -6.27 0.15
N GLN A 318 -11.35 -6.69 -1.07
CA GLN A 318 -10.34 -7.16 -2.00
C GLN A 318 -9.94 -6.03 -2.96
N ILE A 319 -8.66 -5.67 -2.94
CA ILE A 319 -8.06 -4.90 -4.02
C ILE A 319 -7.53 -5.88 -5.04
N ARG A 320 -7.91 -5.69 -6.30
CA ARG A 320 -7.51 -6.52 -7.42
C ARG A 320 -6.72 -5.70 -8.42
N HIS A 321 -5.65 -6.28 -8.92
CA HIS A 321 -4.91 -5.76 -10.06
C HIS A 321 -4.69 -6.86 -11.07
N VAL A 322 -4.92 -6.55 -12.35
CA VAL A 322 -4.80 -7.53 -13.44
C VAL A 322 -3.55 -7.24 -14.24
N ALA A 323 -2.71 -8.25 -14.40
CA ALA A 323 -1.56 -8.22 -15.29
C ALA A 323 -1.88 -9.02 -16.56
N HIS A 324 -1.74 -8.39 -17.71
CA HIS A 324 -1.92 -9.03 -19.01
C HIS A 324 -0.60 -9.60 -19.49
N ILE A 325 -0.47 -10.91 -19.50
CA ILE A 325 0.72 -11.63 -19.93
C ILE A 325 0.49 -12.19 -21.32
N SER A 326 1.40 -11.94 -22.24
CA SER A 326 1.33 -12.44 -23.59
C SER A 326 2.68 -12.98 -24.06
N TRP A 327 2.63 -13.92 -25.01
CA TRP A 327 3.80 -14.51 -25.65
C TRP A 327 3.53 -14.82 -27.12
N ARG A 328 4.59 -14.78 -27.92
CA ARG A 328 4.57 -15.21 -29.33
C ARG A 328 4.71 -16.71 -29.42
N SER A 329 4.43 -17.24 -30.60
CA SER A 329 4.65 -18.67 -30.89
C SER A 329 6.14 -19.05 -30.74
N GLU A 330 6.42 -20.26 -30.32
CA GLU A 330 7.77 -20.81 -30.31
C GLU A 330 8.44 -20.76 -31.71
N GLN A 331 7.63 -20.84 -32.76
CA GLN A 331 8.11 -20.74 -34.16
C GLN A 331 8.62 -19.36 -34.53
N ASP A 332 8.29 -18.32 -33.76
CA ASP A 332 8.74 -16.93 -33.98
C ASP A 332 10.09 -16.63 -33.35
N VAL A 333 10.71 -17.58 -32.68
CA VAL A 333 12.04 -17.46 -32.08
C VAL A 333 13.09 -17.43 -33.19
N CYS A 334 14.00 -16.45 -33.16
CA CYS A 334 15.20 -16.45 -33.98
C CYS A 334 16.12 -17.60 -33.55
N ARG A 335 16.47 -18.47 -34.48
CA ARG A 335 17.37 -19.60 -34.22
C ARG A 335 18.54 -19.56 -35.18
N ASP A 336 19.72 -19.96 -34.71
CA ASP A 336 20.90 -20.14 -35.54
C ASP A 336 20.80 -21.41 -36.41
N VAL A 337 21.86 -21.72 -37.13
CA VAL A 337 21.94 -22.89 -38.04
C VAL A 337 21.82 -24.23 -37.30
N ASP A 338 22.17 -24.29 -36.03
CA ASP A 338 22.08 -25.47 -35.17
C ASP A 338 20.73 -25.54 -34.44
N GLY A 339 19.83 -24.59 -34.71
CA GLY A 339 18.51 -24.52 -34.07
C GLY A 339 18.50 -23.91 -32.65
N ILE A 340 19.62 -23.32 -32.23
CA ILE A 340 19.78 -22.72 -30.91
C ILE A 340 19.14 -21.30 -30.93
N PRO A 341 18.34 -20.91 -29.92
CA PRO A 341 17.79 -19.56 -29.84
C PRO A 341 18.88 -18.49 -29.80
N VAL A 342 18.78 -17.49 -30.68
CA VAL A 342 19.68 -16.34 -30.71
C VAL A 342 19.21 -15.32 -29.67
N THR A 343 20.14 -14.85 -28.86
CA THR A 343 19.87 -13.86 -27.81
C THR A 343 20.53 -12.53 -28.12
N ASP A 344 19.89 -11.46 -27.73
CA ASP A 344 20.48 -10.12 -27.74
C ASP A 344 21.71 -10.07 -26.81
N SER A 345 22.81 -9.55 -27.29
CA SER A 345 24.11 -9.55 -26.60
C SER A 345 24.16 -8.66 -25.36
N VAL A 346 23.24 -7.69 -25.24
CA VAL A 346 23.18 -6.73 -24.14
C VAL A 346 22.20 -7.17 -23.08
N SER A 347 20.98 -7.54 -23.49
CA SER A 347 19.90 -7.92 -22.58
C SER A 347 19.86 -9.43 -22.25
N GLY A 348 20.53 -10.28 -23.06
CA GLY A 348 20.48 -11.73 -22.95
C GLY A 348 19.12 -12.35 -23.33
N ARG A 349 18.22 -11.57 -23.94
CA ARG A 349 16.87 -12.00 -24.30
C ARG A 349 16.83 -12.68 -25.65
N ILE A 350 15.95 -13.65 -25.80
CA ILE A 350 15.72 -14.33 -27.08
C ILE A 350 15.16 -13.34 -28.09
N LEU A 351 15.74 -13.33 -29.29
CA LEU A 351 15.32 -12.46 -30.37
C LEU A 351 14.17 -13.07 -31.19
N PRO A 352 13.21 -12.26 -31.63
CA PRO A 352 12.21 -12.70 -32.60
C PRO A 352 12.82 -12.83 -34.02
N LYS A 353 12.23 -13.66 -34.87
CA LYS A 353 12.66 -13.87 -36.26
C LYS A 353 12.67 -12.61 -37.10
N ASP A 354 11.78 -11.67 -36.83
CA ASP A 354 11.65 -10.39 -37.50
C ASP A 354 12.58 -9.30 -36.92
N SER A 355 13.39 -9.63 -35.92
CA SER A 355 14.40 -8.71 -35.39
C SER A 355 15.48 -8.42 -36.45
N PRO A 356 15.90 -7.15 -36.65
CA PRO A 356 17.04 -6.83 -37.45
C PRO A 356 18.35 -7.51 -37.03
N GLN A 357 18.43 -7.94 -35.78
CA GLN A 357 19.58 -8.64 -35.20
C GLN A 357 19.52 -10.15 -35.42
N CYS A 358 18.39 -10.69 -35.93
CA CYS A 358 18.27 -12.10 -36.27
C CYS A 358 19.00 -12.39 -37.57
N VAL A 359 20.31 -12.49 -37.51
CA VAL A 359 21.17 -12.82 -38.70
C VAL A 359 21.52 -14.29 -38.62
N VAL A 360 20.85 -15.12 -39.42
CA VAL A 360 21.24 -16.52 -39.63
C VAL A 360 22.40 -16.51 -40.64
N VAL A 361 23.62 -16.63 -40.13
CA VAL A 361 24.78 -16.78 -40.99
C VAL A 361 24.80 -18.21 -41.52
N PRO A 362 24.65 -18.44 -42.83
CA PRO A 362 24.84 -19.76 -43.41
C PRO A 362 26.25 -20.26 -43.08
N ALA A 363 26.38 -21.51 -42.66
CA ALA A 363 27.69 -22.11 -42.52
C ALA A 363 28.47 -21.92 -43.83
N ALA A 364 29.62 -21.26 -43.77
CA ALA A 364 30.50 -21.11 -44.90
C ALA A 364 30.89 -22.54 -45.37
N ASN A 365 30.44 -22.90 -46.57
CA ASN A 365 30.95 -24.10 -47.25
C ASN A 365 32.45 -23.90 -47.42
N GLU A 366 33.24 -24.51 -46.57
CA GLU A 366 34.67 -24.71 -46.82
C GLU A 366 34.81 -25.73 -47.95
N THR A 367 34.97 -25.23 -49.15
CA THR A 367 35.54 -26.00 -50.23
C THR A 367 37.06 -25.77 -50.18
N PRO A 368 37.90 -26.83 -49.99
CA PRO A 368 39.33 -26.64 -50.06
C PRO A 368 39.76 -26.64 -51.52
N GLU A 369 40.04 -25.47 -52.08
CA GLU A 369 40.76 -25.37 -53.36
C GLU A 369 42.22 -25.03 -53.09
N SER A 370 43.02 -26.07 -53.20
CA SER A 370 44.48 -26.00 -53.33
C SER A 370 44.87 -25.36 -54.64
N SER A 371 45.72 -24.32 -54.63
CA SER A 371 46.75 -24.12 -55.69
C SER A 371 47.72 -22.99 -55.35
N GLN A 372 48.93 -23.42 -55.09
CA GLN A 372 50.23 -22.95 -55.60
C GLN A 372 50.71 -21.50 -55.49
N LEU A 373 51.87 -21.49 -54.84
CA LEU A 373 52.96 -20.51 -54.85
C LEU A 373 53.15 -19.67 -56.14
N SER A 374 53.47 -18.43 -55.97
CA SER A 374 54.62 -17.80 -56.61
C SER A 374 55.09 -16.60 -55.80
N ASN A 375 56.39 -16.61 -55.55
CA ASN A 375 57.20 -15.51 -55.01
C ASN A 375 57.17 -14.27 -55.97
N ASP A 376 57.10 -13.09 -55.45
CA ASP A 376 58.21 -12.16 -55.67
C ASP A 376 58.11 -10.84 -54.87
N SER A 377 59.25 -10.50 -54.28
CA SER A 377 59.90 -9.20 -54.09
C SER A 377 59.17 -8.02 -53.39
N ALA A 378 59.67 -7.80 -52.24
CA ALA A 378 60.09 -6.56 -51.60
C ALA A 378 59.76 -5.20 -52.31
N LYS A 379 59.12 -4.31 -51.50
CA LYS A 379 59.60 -2.90 -51.33
C LYS A 379 59.05 -2.27 -50.08
N GLN A 380 59.95 -1.78 -49.25
CA GLN A 380 59.74 -0.83 -48.14
C GLN A 380 59.11 0.46 -48.68
N HIS A 381 58.21 1.08 -47.93
CA HIS A 381 58.16 2.47 -47.47
C HIS A 381 56.88 2.72 -46.74
N GLU A 382 57.05 3.19 -45.62
CA GLU A 382 56.89 4.53 -45.03
C GLU A 382 55.73 4.61 -44.03
N VAL A 383 56.12 4.94 -42.83
CA VAL A 383 55.33 5.28 -41.68
C VAL A 383 54.52 6.54 -41.99
N SER A 384 53.20 6.47 -41.81
CA SER A 384 52.40 7.67 -41.63
C SER A 384 51.46 7.45 -40.49
N GLU A 385 51.71 8.19 -39.45
CA GLU A 385 50.92 8.42 -38.26
C GLU A 385 49.54 8.95 -38.68
N VAL A 386 48.44 8.23 -38.36
CA VAL A 386 47.09 8.78 -38.47
C VAL A 386 46.45 8.74 -37.09
N ALA A 387 46.06 9.93 -36.70
CA ALA A 387 45.44 10.34 -35.45
C ALA A 387 44.26 9.47 -35.02
N SER A 388 44.27 9.17 -33.72
CA SER A 388 43.16 8.66 -32.94
C SER A 388 41.94 9.60 -33.03
N ASP A 389 40.91 9.17 -33.72
CA ASP A 389 39.61 9.81 -33.67
C ASP A 389 38.77 9.11 -32.61
N ARG A 390 38.63 9.77 -31.44
CA ARG A 390 37.74 9.35 -30.38
C ARG A 390 36.34 9.82 -30.72
N PRO A 391 35.29 8.96 -30.63
CA PRO A 391 33.92 9.44 -30.77
C PRO A 391 33.59 10.40 -29.65
N GLN A 392 33.19 11.62 -29.99
CA GLN A 392 32.63 12.60 -29.05
C GLN A 392 31.29 12.09 -28.50
N LEU A 393 31.21 11.98 -27.19
CA LEU A 393 29.96 11.81 -26.45
C LEU A 393 29.03 12.99 -26.72
N ALA A 394 27.81 12.70 -27.13
CA ALA A 394 26.75 13.68 -27.33
C ALA A 394 26.46 14.44 -26.03
N LYS A 395 26.55 15.75 -26.07
CA LYS A 395 26.13 16.65 -24.99
C LYS A 395 24.60 16.66 -24.87
N THR A 396 24.03 15.85 -24.00
CA THR A 396 22.63 15.94 -23.57
C THR A 396 22.56 16.63 -22.21
N GLY A 397 22.84 17.92 -22.16
CA GLY A 397 22.87 18.69 -20.91
C GLY A 397 22.10 20.00 -20.90
N SER A 398 21.45 20.41 -21.99
CA SER A 398 20.89 21.77 -22.10
C SER A 398 19.35 21.87 -21.88
N GLU A 399 18.61 20.76 -21.84
CA GLU A 399 17.14 20.82 -21.74
C GLU A 399 16.60 20.77 -20.30
N ILE A 400 17.39 20.30 -19.32
CA ILE A 400 16.95 20.20 -17.92
C ILE A 400 16.83 21.58 -17.26
N TYR A 401 17.64 22.56 -17.66
CA TYR A 401 17.61 23.92 -17.09
C TYR A 401 16.35 24.71 -17.45
N VAL A 402 15.73 24.42 -18.60
CA VAL A 402 14.51 25.12 -19.04
C VAL A 402 13.28 24.63 -18.24
N LEU A 403 13.21 23.35 -17.89
CA LEU A 403 12.11 22.79 -17.12
C LEU A 403 12.18 23.20 -15.64
N VAL A 404 13.39 23.29 -15.07
CA VAL A 404 13.57 23.75 -13.68
C VAL A 404 13.27 25.24 -13.54
N SER A 405 13.59 26.08 -14.53
CA SER A 405 13.27 27.50 -14.51
C SER A 405 11.76 27.79 -14.68
N LEU A 406 11.01 26.98 -15.43
CA LEU A 406 9.55 27.08 -15.50
C LEU A 406 8.87 26.71 -14.19
N ALA A 407 9.34 25.65 -13.51
CA ALA A 407 8.78 25.22 -12.24
C ALA A 407 8.98 26.26 -11.11
N THR A 408 10.13 26.93 -11.07
CA THR A 408 10.39 27.97 -10.06
C THR A 408 9.55 29.23 -10.28
N VAL A 409 9.23 29.60 -11.52
CA VAL A 409 8.36 30.75 -11.80
C VAL A 409 6.90 30.45 -11.43
N THR A 410 6.40 29.23 -11.61
CA THR A 410 5.04 28.86 -11.20
C THR A 410 4.88 28.81 -9.69
N ILE A 411 5.87 28.34 -8.94
CA ILE A 411 5.84 28.31 -7.47
C ILE A 411 5.91 29.73 -6.90
N ALA A 412 6.76 30.61 -7.44
CA ALA A 412 6.84 32.01 -6.99
C ALA A 412 5.55 32.78 -7.31
N GLY A 413 4.89 32.53 -8.44
CA GLY A 413 3.61 33.13 -8.82
C GLY A 413 2.48 32.66 -7.91
N GLY A 414 2.42 31.37 -7.53
CA GLY A 414 1.42 30.81 -6.61
C GLY A 414 1.52 31.39 -5.21
N VAL A 415 2.73 31.53 -4.66
CA VAL A 415 2.96 32.13 -3.32
C VAL A 415 2.58 33.62 -3.30
N ALA A 416 2.86 34.37 -4.36
CA ALA A 416 2.51 35.79 -4.44
C ALA A 416 0.98 36.02 -4.50
N LEU A 417 0.22 35.14 -5.18
CA LEU A 417 -1.23 35.22 -5.26
C LEU A 417 -1.89 34.91 -3.91
N THR A 418 -1.43 33.88 -3.20
CA THR A 418 -1.95 33.53 -1.87
C THR A 418 -1.63 34.58 -0.80
N TRP A 419 -0.46 35.24 -0.92
CA TRP A 419 -0.09 36.33 -0.01
C TRP A 419 -0.91 37.59 -0.26
N ARG A 420 -1.28 37.88 -1.52
CA ARG A 420 -2.13 39.00 -1.91
C ARG A 420 -3.59 38.82 -1.46
N GLU A 421 -4.10 37.59 -1.51
CA GLU A 421 -5.44 37.27 -0.96
C GLU A 421 -5.48 37.41 0.56
N ARG A 422 -4.49 36.90 1.29
CA ARG A 422 -4.40 37.02 2.74
C ARG A 422 -4.29 38.47 3.21
N ARG A 423 -3.71 39.38 2.43
CA ARG A 423 -3.70 40.82 2.74
C ARG A 423 -5.07 41.47 2.59
N ARG A 424 -5.85 41.09 1.60
CA ARG A 424 -7.22 41.61 1.41
C ARG A 424 -8.17 41.23 2.53
N TYR A 425 -8.02 40.04 3.11
CA TYR A 425 -8.83 39.61 4.27
C TYR A 425 -8.45 40.26 5.59
N ARG A 426 -7.27 40.89 5.69
CA ARG A 426 -6.88 41.64 6.90
C ARG A 426 -7.34 43.11 6.92
N GLU A 427 -7.78 43.65 5.82
CA GLU A 427 -8.27 45.06 5.73
C GLU A 427 -9.80 45.14 5.84
N VAL A 428 -10.51 44.03 6.06
CA VAL A 428 -11.98 43.93 6.16
C VAL A 428 -12.44 43.48 7.57
N LEU A 429 -11.53 43.28 8.50
CA LEU A 429 -11.78 43.08 9.94
C LEU A 429 -11.11 44.22 10.72
#